data_79508d32454b334d0d9e7d20fca3e3cb
#
_entry.id   79508d32454b334d0d9e7d20fca3e3cb
#
_cell.length_a   1.000
_cell.length_b   1.000
_cell.length_c   1.000
_cell.angle_alpha   90.00
_cell.angle_beta   90.00
_cell.angle_gamma   90.00
#
_symmetry.space_group_name_H-M   'P 1'
#
loop_
_entity.id
_entity.type
_entity.pdbx_description
1 polymer ?
#
loop_
_entity_poly.entity_id
_entity_poly.type
_entity_poly.pdbx_seq_one_letter_code
_entity_poly.pdbx_strand_id
1 'polypeptide(L)'
;TDAAMTDYDWVLVYDEFPRTPVGTIRNETEPLLCPPDQTILITVEPPSIKIYSRAYPSQFGTVLTTHSIRDLPHPGHTLGRGCLEWLYIKPMQEILDQKEFPKTKMLSTICSAKQHTHTMHKKRYDLTRYLADRLPELDWFGHGIREIENKTVAMDDYKYHLCVENHLEPHHWTEKLSDAFVAMTLPFYAGDPLATECFPQESFIPIPLDNPQKALEIIRKAMEDGEYEKRLPAIREARRLVLEKYNMFAQTAAVIHNHRETGTIRP
;
A
#
# COMPACT_ATOMS: atom_id res chain seq x y z
N THR A 1 -4.73 -18.59 -11.15
CA THR A 1 -4.63 -19.98 -10.69
C THR A 1 -5.01 -20.89 -11.84
N ASP A 2 -4.10 -21.75 -12.20
CA ASP A 2 -4.42 -22.86 -13.09
C ASP A 2 -5.33 -23.80 -12.28
N ALA A 3 -6.59 -23.93 -12.66
CA ALA A 3 -7.57 -24.83 -12.02
C ALA A 3 -7.14 -26.33 -12.09
N ALA A 4 -6.05 -26.62 -12.78
CA ALA A 4 -5.45 -27.94 -12.90
C ALA A 4 -4.32 -28.20 -11.87
N MET A 5 -3.96 -27.27 -11.00
CA MET A 5 -2.98 -27.52 -9.94
C MET A 5 -3.54 -28.52 -8.91
N THR A 6 -2.87 -29.66 -8.82
CA THR A 6 -3.24 -30.75 -7.90
C THR A 6 -2.20 -30.99 -6.80
N ASP A 7 -1.19 -30.12 -6.70
CA ASP A 7 -0.09 -30.24 -5.74
C ASP A 7 0.16 -28.86 -5.08
N TYR A 8 -0.55 -28.64 -3.98
CA TYR A 8 -0.38 -27.43 -3.15
C TYR A 8 -0.79 -27.71 -1.69
N ASP A 9 -0.06 -27.10 -0.76
CA ASP A 9 -0.34 -27.16 0.68
C ASP A 9 -1.20 -25.98 1.16
N TRP A 10 -1.15 -24.84 0.47
CA TRP A 10 -1.79 -23.59 0.89
C TRP A 10 -2.57 -22.94 -0.25
N VAL A 11 -3.68 -22.31 0.11
CA VAL A 11 -4.46 -21.45 -0.80
C VAL A 11 -4.49 -20.03 -0.27
N LEU A 12 -4.07 -19.09 -1.13
CA LEU A 12 -4.14 -17.66 -0.86
C LEU A 12 -5.18 -17.03 -1.77
N VAL A 13 -6.09 -16.28 -1.19
CA VAL A 13 -7.11 -15.54 -1.93
C VAL A 13 -6.87 -14.05 -1.71
N TYR A 14 -6.59 -13.32 -2.78
CA TYR A 14 -6.39 -11.88 -2.76
C TYR A 14 -7.72 -11.19 -3.07
N ASP A 15 -8.33 -10.63 -2.03
CA ASP A 15 -9.61 -9.95 -1.97
C ASP A 15 -10.82 -10.86 -2.25
N GLU A 16 -11.04 -11.23 -3.48
CA GLU A 16 -12.15 -12.11 -3.90
C GLU A 16 -11.79 -12.86 -5.19
N PHE A 17 -12.52 -13.92 -5.48
CA PHE A 17 -12.36 -14.62 -6.74
C PHE A 17 -12.70 -13.71 -7.92
N PRO A 18 -11.95 -13.83 -9.05
CA PRO A 18 -12.21 -13.01 -10.22
C PRO A 18 -13.65 -13.20 -10.69
N ARG A 19 -14.34 -12.07 -10.92
CA ARG A 19 -15.68 -12.09 -11.52
C ARG A 19 -15.59 -12.63 -12.95
N THR A 20 -16.54 -13.47 -13.34
CA THR A 20 -16.66 -13.83 -14.75
C THR A 20 -16.95 -12.60 -15.61
N PRO A 21 -16.57 -12.60 -16.92
CA PRO A 21 -16.78 -11.45 -17.82
C PRO A 21 -18.21 -10.93 -17.91
N VAL A 22 -19.20 -11.68 -17.43
CA VAL A 22 -20.64 -11.35 -17.46
C VAL A 22 -21.15 -10.74 -16.15
N GLY A 23 -20.27 -10.44 -15.18
CA GLY A 23 -20.68 -9.82 -13.91
C GLY A 23 -21.45 -10.72 -12.95
N THR A 24 -21.60 -11.99 -13.26
CA THR A 24 -22.21 -12.99 -12.38
C THR A 24 -21.20 -13.43 -11.34
N ILE A 25 -21.54 -13.28 -10.06
CA ILE A 25 -20.82 -13.93 -8.97
C ILE A 25 -20.88 -15.42 -9.24
N ARG A 26 -19.74 -16.10 -9.39
CA ARG A 26 -19.73 -17.56 -9.38
C ARG A 26 -20.21 -18.01 -8.00
N ASN A 27 -21.37 -18.62 -7.94
CA ASN A 27 -21.82 -19.43 -6.79
C ASN A 27 -21.17 -20.83 -6.84
N GLU A 28 -19.98 -20.93 -7.38
CA GLU A 28 -19.27 -22.19 -7.50
C GLU A 28 -18.38 -22.37 -6.26
N THR A 29 -18.55 -23.48 -5.60
CA THR A 29 -17.65 -23.96 -4.55
C THR A 29 -16.44 -24.59 -5.22
N GLU A 30 -15.24 -24.10 -4.91
CA GLU A 30 -14.00 -24.72 -5.35
C GLU A 30 -13.58 -25.76 -4.30
N PRO A 31 -13.49 -27.05 -4.64
CA PRO A 31 -12.95 -28.05 -3.73
C PRO A 31 -11.46 -27.82 -3.54
N LEU A 32 -11.03 -27.62 -2.29
CA LEU A 32 -9.63 -27.43 -1.96
C LEU A 32 -8.99 -28.76 -1.57
N LEU A 33 -7.71 -28.94 -1.95
CA LEU A 33 -6.91 -30.10 -1.55
C LEU A 33 -6.24 -29.91 -0.20
N CYS A 34 -6.08 -28.65 0.25
CA CYS A 34 -5.54 -28.33 1.57
C CYS A 34 -6.66 -28.23 2.64
N PRO A 35 -6.33 -28.44 3.92
CA PRO A 35 -7.25 -28.21 5.04
C PRO A 35 -7.70 -26.73 5.12
N PRO A 36 -8.88 -26.43 5.70
CA PRO A 36 -9.38 -25.08 5.83
C PRO A 36 -8.44 -24.12 6.60
N ASP A 37 -7.68 -24.62 7.56
CA ASP A 37 -6.70 -23.85 8.35
C ASP A 37 -5.43 -23.51 7.56
N GLN A 38 -5.24 -24.10 6.39
CA GLN A 38 -4.18 -23.75 5.42
C GLN A 38 -4.69 -22.80 4.31
N THR A 39 -5.69 -21.99 4.60
CA THR A 39 -6.22 -20.97 3.67
C THR A 39 -6.04 -19.58 4.24
N ILE A 40 -5.61 -18.63 3.40
CA ILE A 40 -5.39 -17.23 3.77
C ILE A 40 -6.22 -16.33 2.86
N LEU A 41 -7.10 -15.52 3.45
CA LEU A 41 -7.72 -14.38 2.78
C LEU A 41 -6.88 -13.14 3.04
N ILE A 42 -6.49 -12.45 1.97
CA ILE A 42 -5.85 -11.12 2.04
C ILE A 42 -6.89 -10.09 1.61
N THR A 43 -7.29 -9.17 2.51
CA THR A 43 -8.21 -8.09 2.17
C THR A 43 -7.46 -6.91 1.56
N VAL A 44 -8.07 -6.23 0.58
CA VAL A 44 -7.42 -5.16 -0.19
C VAL A 44 -7.98 -3.79 0.17
N GLU A 45 -9.31 -3.65 0.09
CA GLU A 45 -9.96 -2.36 0.27
C GLU A 45 -10.24 -2.06 1.76
N PRO A 46 -10.14 -0.78 2.18
CA PRO A 46 -10.44 -0.39 3.55
C PRO A 46 -11.95 -0.47 3.86
N PRO A 47 -12.34 -0.45 5.16
CA PRO A 47 -13.75 -0.56 5.59
C PRO A 47 -14.67 0.51 5.00
N SER A 48 -14.12 1.69 4.66
CA SER A 48 -14.88 2.77 4.01
C SER A 48 -15.27 2.48 2.55
N ILE A 49 -14.64 1.50 1.93
CA ILE A 49 -14.86 1.11 0.52
C ILE A 49 -15.53 -0.25 0.43
N LYS A 50 -15.07 -1.23 1.20
CA LYS A 50 -15.59 -2.60 1.14
C LYS A 50 -15.86 -3.17 2.53
N ILE A 51 -17.09 -3.64 2.73
CA ILE A 51 -17.50 -4.37 3.91
C ILE A 51 -17.62 -5.85 3.53
N TYR A 52 -16.83 -6.69 4.16
CA TYR A 52 -16.91 -8.14 3.98
C TYR A 52 -18.06 -8.71 4.80
N SER A 53 -18.92 -9.52 4.16
CA SER A 53 -19.93 -10.29 4.90
C SER A 53 -19.24 -11.29 5.83
N ARG A 54 -19.80 -11.56 7.00
CA ARG A 54 -19.18 -12.52 7.95
C ARG A 54 -19.00 -13.92 7.37
N ALA A 55 -19.89 -14.32 6.47
CA ALA A 55 -19.86 -15.64 5.84
C ALA A 55 -18.68 -15.83 4.88
N TYR A 56 -18.16 -14.75 4.29
CA TYR A 56 -17.05 -14.87 3.35
C TYR A 56 -15.71 -15.12 4.06
N PRO A 57 -15.25 -14.28 4.98
CA PRO A 57 -14.01 -14.53 5.72
C PRO A 57 -14.03 -15.82 6.53
N SER A 58 -15.19 -16.25 7.07
CA SER A 58 -15.29 -17.46 7.91
C SER A 58 -14.95 -18.77 7.17
N GLN A 59 -14.79 -18.72 5.85
CA GLN A 59 -14.36 -19.88 5.05
C GLN A 59 -12.83 -20.09 5.10
N PHE A 60 -12.09 -19.12 5.62
CA PHE A 60 -10.63 -19.14 5.64
C PHE A 60 -10.10 -19.42 7.05
N GLY A 61 -8.94 -20.06 7.13
CA GLY A 61 -8.24 -20.27 8.40
C GLY A 61 -7.63 -18.99 8.95
N THR A 62 -7.07 -18.15 8.07
CA THR A 62 -6.49 -16.85 8.42
C THR A 62 -7.05 -15.74 7.54
N VAL A 63 -7.27 -14.57 8.15
CA VAL A 63 -7.59 -13.32 7.43
C VAL A 63 -6.50 -12.31 7.70
N LEU A 64 -5.69 -12.05 6.67
CA LEU A 64 -4.62 -11.07 6.69
C LEU A 64 -5.18 -9.73 6.20
N THR A 65 -5.33 -8.75 7.10
CA THR A 65 -6.16 -7.57 6.87
C THR A 65 -5.62 -6.33 7.59
N THR A 66 -5.94 -5.15 7.04
CA THR A 66 -5.76 -3.86 7.72
C THR A 66 -7.02 -3.42 8.48
N HIS A 67 -8.14 -4.12 8.31
CA HIS A 67 -9.35 -3.86 9.07
C HIS A 67 -9.14 -4.12 10.56
N SER A 68 -9.76 -3.34 11.40
CA SER A 68 -9.77 -3.64 12.83
C SER A 68 -10.52 -4.96 13.13
N ILE A 69 -10.21 -5.60 14.24
CA ILE A 69 -10.94 -6.80 14.68
C ILE A 69 -12.44 -6.53 14.91
N ARG A 70 -12.84 -5.27 15.11
CA ARG A 70 -14.24 -4.88 15.23
C ARG A 70 -14.95 -4.88 13.89
N ASP A 71 -14.27 -4.40 12.84
CA ASP A 71 -14.83 -4.28 11.49
C ASP A 71 -14.85 -5.63 10.77
N LEU A 72 -13.83 -6.46 11.05
CA LEU A 72 -13.69 -7.80 10.48
C LEU A 72 -13.34 -8.83 11.57
N PRO A 73 -14.32 -9.23 12.41
CA PRO A 73 -14.07 -10.23 13.45
C PRO A 73 -13.86 -11.61 12.84
N HIS A 74 -12.70 -12.23 13.14
CA HIS A 74 -12.33 -13.55 12.69
C HIS A 74 -11.38 -14.24 13.69
N PRO A 75 -11.50 -15.55 13.97
CA PRO A 75 -10.60 -16.27 14.89
C PRO A 75 -9.12 -16.19 14.48
N GLY A 76 -8.85 -16.26 13.18
CA GLY A 76 -7.51 -16.12 12.59
C GLY A 76 -7.24 -14.72 12.07
N HIS A 77 -7.79 -13.66 12.70
CA HIS A 77 -7.52 -12.28 12.32
C HIS A 77 -6.04 -11.95 12.56
N THR A 78 -5.36 -11.53 11.50
CA THR A 78 -3.94 -11.15 11.54
C THR A 78 -3.77 -9.80 10.87
N LEU A 79 -3.08 -8.89 11.54
CA LEU A 79 -2.84 -7.56 11.00
C LEU A 79 -1.86 -7.60 9.83
N GLY A 80 -2.37 -7.34 8.64
CA GLY A 80 -1.64 -7.43 7.38
C GLY A 80 -1.03 -6.12 6.93
N ARG A 81 0.05 -5.68 7.57
CA ARG A 81 0.75 -4.44 7.21
C ARG A 81 1.54 -4.62 5.91
N GLY A 82 1.18 -3.86 4.86
CA GLY A 82 1.86 -3.94 3.57
C GLY A 82 1.51 -5.16 2.72
N CYS A 83 0.35 -5.77 2.95
CA CYS A 83 -0.13 -6.88 2.14
C CYS A 83 -0.74 -6.48 0.80
N LEU A 84 -0.64 -5.21 0.43
CA LEU A 84 -1.13 -4.72 -0.86
C LEU A 84 -0.06 -4.88 -1.94
N GLU A 85 -0.52 -5.09 -3.16
CA GLU A 85 0.31 -5.21 -4.35
C GLU A 85 1.06 -3.90 -4.62
N TRP A 86 2.34 -4.00 -4.95
CA TRP A 86 3.10 -2.84 -5.42
C TRP A 86 2.70 -2.49 -6.85
N LEU A 87 2.59 -1.20 -7.09
CA LEU A 87 2.35 -0.67 -8.43
C LEU A 87 3.59 0.03 -9.02
N TYR A 88 4.73 -0.12 -8.37
CA TYR A 88 6.05 0.22 -8.89
C TYR A 88 6.58 -0.96 -9.70
N ILE A 89 6.28 -0.96 -11.00
CA ILE A 89 6.48 -2.12 -11.86
C ILE A 89 7.90 -2.14 -12.42
N LYS A 90 8.77 -2.92 -11.78
CA LYS A 90 10.09 -3.33 -12.27
C LYS A 90 10.30 -4.81 -11.95
N PRO A 91 11.15 -5.52 -12.70
CA PRO A 91 11.56 -6.88 -12.30
C PRO A 91 12.15 -6.86 -10.88
N MET A 92 11.78 -7.82 -10.04
CA MET A 92 12.24 -7.87 -8.64
C MET A 92 13.76 -7.86 -8.54
N GLN A 93 14.45 -8.59 -9.43
CA GLN A 93 15.92 -8.63 -9.43
C GLN A 93 16.52 -7.26 -9.72
N GLU A 94 15.93 -6.48 -10.63
CA GLU A 94 16.36 -5.10 -10.90
C GLU A 94 16.21 -4.20 -9.67
N ILE A 95 15.07 -4.33 -8.97
CA ILE A 95 14.83 -3.59 -7.72
C ILE A 95 15.88 -3.95 -6.66
N LEU A 96 16.21 -5.23 -6.51
CA LEU A 96 17.18 -5.70 -5.51
C LEU A 96 18.62 -5.28 -5.85
N ASP A 97 18.98 -5.30 -7.13
CA ASP A 97 20.33 -4.97 -7.61
C ASP A 97 20.58 -3.46 -7.70
N GLN A 98 19.52 -2.65 -7.73
CA GLN A 98 19.63 -1.20 -7.87
C GLN A 98 20.26 -0.57 -6.61
N LYS A 99 21.48 -0.01 -6.78
CA LYS A 99 22.26 0.64 -5.71
C LYS A 99 22.27 2.15 -5.82
N GLU A 100 22.10 2.67 -7.04
CA GLU A 100 22.14 4.10 -7.32
C GLU A 100 20.75 4.61 -7.71
N PHE A 101 20.40 5.76 -7.18
CA PHE A 101 19.09 6.40 -7.36
C PHE A 101 19.29 7.86 -7.73
N PRO A 102 19.70 8.14 -8.99
CA PRO A 102 19.90 9.52 -9.44
C PRO A 102 18.58 10.27 -9.42
N LYS A 103 18.55 11.40 -8.73
CA LYS A 103 17.37 12.26 -8.60
C LYS A 103 17.62 13.60 -9.27
N THR A 104 16.96 13.86 -10.37
CA THR A 104 17.14 15.06 -11.20
C THR A 104 16.01 16.07 -11.07
N LYS A 105 14.89 15.66 -10.44
CA LYS A 105 13.67 16.45 -10.26
C LYS A 105 13.29 16.55 -8.79
N MET A 106 12.50 17.56 -8.44
CA MET A 106 12.20 17.86 -7.05
C MET A 106 11.01 17.07 -6.51
N LEU A 107 9.81 17.32 -7.00
CA LEU A 107 8.57 16.85 -6.38
C LEU A 107 7.61 16.29 -7.43
N SER A 108 7.00 15.16 -7.10
CA SER A 108 5.93 14.57 -7.90
C SER A 108 4.74 14.14 -7.05
N THR A 109 3.64 13.84 -7.69
CA THR A 109 2.49 13.16 -7.09
C THR A 109 1.74 12.34 -8.11
N ILE A 110 1.07 11.28 -7.64
CA ILE A 110 0.10 10.51 -8.44
C ILE A 110 -1.28 10.65 -7.77
N CYS A 111 -2.11 11.52 -8.34
CA CYS A 111 -3.47 11.74 -7.87
C CYS A 111 -4.42 11.85 -9.06
N SER A 112 -5.38 10.94 -9.17
CA SER A 112 -6.37 10.96 -10.25
C SER A 112 -7.35 12.12 -10.11
N ALA A 113 -8.04 12.45 -11.20
CA ALA A 113 -9.11 13.46 -11.23
C ALA A 113 -10.39 13.03 -10.47
N LYS A 114 -10.41 11.85 -9.83
CA LYS A 114 -11.56 11.36 -9.05
C LYS A 114 -11.85 12.28 -7.87
N GLN A 115 -13.13 12.66 -7.69
CA GLN A 115 -13.58 13.59 -6.65
C GLN A 115 -14.77 13.02 -5.85
N HIS A 116 -14.77 11.71 -5.58
CA HIS A 116 -15.81 11.10 -4.75
C HIS A 116 -15.76 11.65 -3.32
N THR A 117 -16.91 12.05 -2.78
CA THR A 117 -17.03 12.70 -1.45
C THR A 117 -17.21 11.72 -0.31
N HIS A 118 -17.65 10.47 -0.59
CA HIS A 118 -17.78 9.41 0.42
C HIS A 118 -16.45 8.76 0.78
N THR A 119 -15.37 9.13 0.08
CA THR A 119 -13.99 8.72 0.33
C THR A 119 -13.10 9.95 0.40
N MET A 120 -11.80 9.78 0.66
CA MET A 120 -10.84 10.89 0.72
C MET A 120 -10.44 11.42 -0.66
N HIS A 121 -11.00 10.91 -1.78
CA HIS A 121 -10.60 11.32 -3.14
C HIS A 121 -10.73 12.82 -3.38
N LYS A 122 -11.86 13.42 -2.94
CA LYS A 122 -12.04 14.86 -3.10
C LYS A 122 -11.02 15.67 -2.31
N LYS A 123 -10.78 15.34 -1.04
CA LYS A 123 -9.80 16.03 -0.20
C LYS A 123 -8.38 15.91 -0.76
N ARG A 124 -8.01 14.71 -1.26
CA ARG A 124 -6.72 14.50 -1.94
C ARG A 124 -6.59 15.40 -3.17
N TYR A 125 -7.62 15.39 -4.02
CA TYR A 125 -7.63 16.22 -5.23
C TYR A 125 -7.51 17.71 -4.91
N ASP A 126 -8.31 18.20 -3.93
CA ASP A 126 -8.30 19.60 -3.52
C ASP A 126 -6.94 20.03 -2.95
N LEU A 127 -6.33 19.19 -2.09
CA LEU A 127 -4.98 19.44 -1.59
C LEU A 127 -3.95 19.45 -2.72
N THR A 128 -3.98 18.44 -3.59
CA THR A 128 -3.03 18.34 -4.72
C THR A 128 -3.13 19.54 -5.63
N ARG A 129 -4.36 19.97 -5.99
CA ARG A 129 -4.60 21.14 -6.81
C ARG A 129 -4.09 22.42 -6.14
N TYR A 130 -4.39 22.60 -4.84
CA TYR A 130 -3.92 23.76 -4.08
C TYR A 130 -2.38 23.86 -4.10
N LEU A 131 -1.70 22.73 -3.95
CA LEU A 131 -0.24 22.65 -3.99
C LEU A 131 0.32 22.88 -5.39
N ALA A 132 -0.29 22.28 -6.42
CA ALA A 132 0.13 22.44 -7.82
C ALA A 132 0.04 23.88 -8.31
N ASP A 133 -1.00 24.62 -7.88
CA ASP A 133 -1.15 26.05 -8.19
C ASP A 133 -0.04 26.94 -7.55
N ARG A 134 0.74 26.41 -6.58
CA ARG A 134 1.70 27.17 -5.75
C ARG A 134 3.11 26.62 -5.73
N LEU A 135 3.32 25.41 -6.24
CA LEU A 135 4.62 24.73 -6.34
C LEU A 135 4.88 24.39 -7.81
N PRO A 136 5.59 25.26 -8.56
CA PRO A 136 5.93 25.00 -9.95
C PRO A 136 6.81 23.76 -10.15
N GLU A 137 7.47 23.29 -9.08
CA GLU A 137 8.29 22.08 -9.06
C GLU A 137 7.45 20.79 -8.96
N LEU A 138 6.13 20.88 -8.70
CA LEU A 138 5.26 19.73 -8.54
C LEU A 138 4.78 19.19 -9.89
N ASP A 139 5.32 18.07 -10.29
CA ASP A 139 4.80 17.28 -11.41
C ASP A 139 3.61 16.43 -10.95
N TRP A 140 2.43 16.72 -11.47
CA TRP A 140 1.19 16.02 -11.13
C TRP A 140 0.80 15.01 -12.19
N PHE A 141 0.80 13.72 -11.82
CA PHE A 141 0.40 12.58 -12.64
C PHE A 141 -0.90 11.96 -12.13
N GLY A 142 -1.55 11.17 -12.96
CA GLY A 142 -2.72 10.39 -12.61
C GLY A 142 -3.78 10.33 -13.69
N HIS A 143 -4.70 9.40 -13.53
CA HIS A 143 -5.80 9.22 -14.49
C HIS A 143 -6.68 10.46 -14.59
N GLY A 144 -6.89 10.92 -15.82
CA GLY A 144 -7.62 12.16 -16.12
C GLY A 144 -6.82 13.45 -15.84
N ILE A 145 -5.52 13.38 -15.57
CA ILE A 145 -4.57 14.51 -15.42
C ILE A 145 -3.45 14.36 -16.45
N ARG A 146 -2.38 13.69 -16.08
CA ARG A 146 -1.27 13.27 -16.94
C ARG A 146 -1.07 11.77 -16.71
N GLU A 147 -1.57 10.97 -17.62
CA GLU A 147 -1.53 9.52 -17.50
C GLU A 147 -0.12 8.98 -17.65
N ILE A 148 0.18 7.91 -16.91
CA ILE A 148 1.44 7.19 -16.94
C ILE A 148 1.15 5.70 -16.98
N GLU A 149 1.94 4.96 -17.72
CA GLU A 149 1.84 3.49 -17.80
C GLU A 149 2.40 2.82 -16.55
N ASN A 150 3.42 3.43 -15.92
CA ASN A 150 4.12 2.89 -14.78
C ASN A 150 4.45 4.00 -13.77
N LYS A 151 4.30 3.74 -12.48
CA LYS A 151 4.62 4.69 -11.41
C LYS A 151 6.10 5.09 -11.35
N THR A 152 7.01 4.29 -11.92
CA THR A 152 8.43 4.63 -12.02
C THR A 152 8.66 6.00 -12.66
N VAL A 153 7.87 6.36 -13.67
CA VAL A 153 7.89 7.67 -14.34
C VAL A 153 7.69 8.85 -13.37
N ALA A 154 6.87 8.63 -12.34
CA ALA A 154 6.56 9.66 -11.34
C ALA A 154 7.45 9.59 -10.09
N MET A 155 8.38 8.64 -9.98
CA MET A 155 9.14 8.41 -8.76
C MET A 155 10.66 8.34 -8.98
N ASP A 156 11.14 7.69 -10.03
CA ASP A 156 12.56 7.39 -10.18
C ASP A 156 13.45 8.64 -10.17
N ASP A 157 13.05 9.67 -10.91
CA ASP A 157 13.83 10.92 -11.03
C ASP A 157 13.60 11.91 -9.88
N TYR A 158 12.62 11.67 -8.99
CA TYR A 158 12.16 12.67 -8.02
C TYR A 158 12.75 12.45 -6.62
N LYS A 159 13.21 13.54 -5.99
CA LYS A 159 13.64 13.53 -4.59
C LYS A 159 12.48 13.31 -3.64
N TYR A 160 11.36 13.97 -3.91
CA TYR A 160 10.16 13.96 -3.05
C TYR A 160 8.94 13.45 -3.79
N HIS A 161 8.02 12.80 -3.08
CA HIS A 161 6.72 12.39 -3.60
C HIS A 161 5.60 12.72 -2.62
N LEU A 162 4.52 13.34 -3.11
CA LEU A 162 3.35 13.61 -2.29
C LEU A 162 2.46 12.34 -2.27
N CYS A 163 2.47 11.66 -1.13
CA CYS A 163 1.74 10.44 -0.86
C CYS A 163 0.52 10.73 0.02
N VAL A 164 -0.68 10.73 -0.55
CA VAL A 164 -1.93 10.92 0.19
C VAL A 164 -2.81 9.69 0.04
N GLU A 165 -3.15 9.05 1.16
CA GLU A 165 -3.99 7.87 1.17
C GLU A 165 -5.47 8.19 0.87
N ASN A 166 -6.21 7.18 0.42
CA ASN A 166 -7.66 7.28 0.20
C ASN A 166 -8.48 7.05 1.47
N HIS A 167 -7.81 6.63 2.54
CA HIS A 167 -8.38 6.29 3.82
C HIS A 167 -7.38 6.60 4.93
N LEU A 168 -7.85 7.16 6.05
CA LEU A 168 -6.99 7.59 7.17
C LEU A 168 -7.35 6.80 8.42
N GLU A 169 -6.85 5.58 8.50
CA GLU A 169 -7.07 4.69 9.65
C GLU A 169 -5.74 4.13 10.15
N PRO A 170 -5.65 3.80 11.45
CA PRO A 170 -4.50 3.09 12.00
C PRO A 170 -4.18 1.80 11.22
N HIS A 171 -2.90 1.57 11.00
CA HIS A 171 -2.35 0.40 10.31
C HIS A 171 -2.71 0.28 8.82
N HIS A 172 -3.33 1.31 8.24
CA HIS A 172 -3.71 1.32 6.84
C HIS A 172 -2.82 2.26 6.01
N TRP A 173 -1.59 1.86 5.76
CA TRP A 173 -0.76 2.41 4.70
C TRP A 173 -0.78 1.46 3.49
N THR A 174 -0.60 1.99 2.30
CA THR A 174 -0.78 1.26 1.06
C THR A 174 0.46 1.31 0.17
N GLU A 175 0.31 0.80 -1.05
CA GLU A 175 1.33 0.88 -2.09
C GLU A 175 1.84 2.31 -2.36
N LYS A 176 1.08 3.33 -2.01
CA LYS A 176 1.50 4.73 -2.21
C LYS A 176 2.74 5.06 -1.40
N LEU A 177 2.79 4.57 -0.17
CA LEU A 177 3.94 4.77 0.70
C LEU A 177 5.09 3.81 0.36
N SER A 178 4.78 2.52 0.16
CA SER A 178 5.81 1.52 -0.15
C SER A 178 6.49 1.75 -1.50
N ASP A 179 5.74 2.12 -2.55
CA ASP A 179 6.32 2.42 -3.86
C ASP A 179 7.32 3.60 -3.81
N ALA A 180 7.01 4.64 -3.01
CA ALA A 180 7.93 5.75 -2.78
C ALA A 180 9.23 5.30 -2.11
N PHE A 181 9.14 4.40 -1.10
CA PHE A 181 10.34 3.84 -0.47
C PHE A 181 11.13 2.95 -1.42
N VAL A 182 10.45 2.10 -2.21
CA VAL A 182 11.11 1.25 -3.22
C VAL A 182 11.89 2.11 -4.22
N ALA A 183 11.31 3.23 -4.64
CA ALA A 183 11.94 4.20 -5.53
C ALA A 183 13.01 5.08 -4.84
N MET A 184 13.28 4.93 -3.54
CA MET A 184 14.17 5.81 -2.78
C MET A 184 13.78 7.29 -2.87
N THR A 185 12.49 7.58 -2.78
CA THR A 185 11.92 8.93 -2.80
C THR A 185 11.42 9.28 -1.41
N LEU A 186 11.65 10.50 -0.92
CA LEU A 186 11.17 10.94 0.40
C LEU A 186 9.68 11.32 0.32
N PRO A 187 8.77 10.59 0.98
CA PRO A 187 7.35 10.90 0.96
C PRO A 187 6.99 12.11 1.83
N PHE A 188 6.21 13.06 1.29
CA PHE A 188 5.31 13.87 2.07
C PHE A 188 4.02 13.08 2.27
N TYR A 189 3.74 12.66 3.49
CA TYR A 189 2.76 11.64 3.76
C TYR A 189 1.54 12.14 4.53
N ALA A 190 0.34 11.86 4.00
CA ALA A 190 -0.93 11.99 4.71
C ALA A 190 -1.68 10.66 4.62
N GLY A 191 -1.67 9.88 5.70
CA GLY A 191 -2.23 8.53 5.73
C GLY A 191 -2.27 7.96 7.15
N ASP A 192 -1.80 6.73 7.30
CA ASP A 192 -1.75 6.00 8.57
C ASP A 192 -1.03 6.79 9.67
N PRO A 193 -1.71 7.15 10.77
CA PRO A 193 -1.08 7.86 11.89
C PRO A 193 -0.06 6.99 12.65
N LEU A 194 -0.08 5.68 12.47
CA LEU A 194 0.82 4.72 13.11
C LEU A 194 1.88 4.16 12.14
N ALA A 195 2.12 4.80 11.00
CA ALA A 195 3.14 4.36 10.04
C ALA A 195 4.55 4.26 10.65
N THR A 196 4.83 5.01 11.72
CA THR A 196 6.09 4.94 12.49
C THR A 196 6.29 3.65 13.27
N GLU A 197 5.25 2.83 13.43
CA GLU A 197 5.41 1.47 13.97
C GLU A 197 6.04 0.51 12.94
N CYS A 198 5.95 0.85 11.68
CA CYS A 198 6.52 0.07 10.58
C CYS A 198 7.84 0.64 10.07
N PHE A 199 7.97 1.96 10.04
CA PHE A 199 9.06 2.66 9.36
C PHE A 199 9.75 3.67 10.27
N PRO A 200 11.05 3.96 10.05
CA PRO A 200 11.73 5.04 10.78
C PRO A 200 10.98 6.37 10.63
N GLN A 201 10.85 7.11 11.71
CA GLN A 201 10.16 8.41 11.73
C GLN A 201 10.73 9.40 10.70
N GLU A 202 12.01 9.34 10.46
CA GLU A 202 12.70 10.20 9.49
C GLU A 202 12.50 9.77 8.04
N SER A 203 11.91 8.59 7.76
CA SER A 203 11.75 8.09 6.40
C SER A 203 10.64 8.78 5.60
N PHE A 204 9.78 9.55 6.26
CA PHE A 204 8.74 10.36 5.62
C PHE A 204 8.49 11.65 6.40
N ILE A 205 7.81 12.60 5.77
CA ILE A 205 7.44 13.88 6.39
C ILE A 205 5.92 13.95 6.46
N PRO A 206 5.30 13.91 7.66
CA PRO A 206 3.86 14.03 7.81
C PRO A 206 3.36 15.39 7.36
N ILE A 207 2.27 15.42 6.61
CA ILE A 207 1.57 16.65 6.21
C ILE A 207 0.08 16.58 6.57
N PRO A 208 -0.54 17.71 6.96
CA PRO A 208 -1.97 17.74 7.24
C PRO A 208 -2.79 17.79 5.95
N LEU A 209 -3.78 16.89 5.83
CA LEU A 209 -4.69 16.87 4.69
C LEU A 209 -5.73 18.01 4.74
N ASP A 210 -6.18 18.36 5.93
CA ASP A 210 -7.24 19.36 6.16
C ASP A 210 -6.68 20.81 6.31
N ASN A 211 -5.38 21.01 6.17
CA ASN A 211 -4.73 22.33 6.20
C ASN A 211 -3.74 22.50 5.07
N PRO A 212 -4.19 22.80 3.84
CA PRO A 212 -3.33 22.93 2.66
C PRO A 212 -2.23 24.00 2.80
N GLN A 213 -2.51 25.09 3.52
CA GLN A 213 -1.54 26.15 3.79
C GLN A 213 -0.35 25.60 4.60
N LYS A 214 -0.66 24.85 5.67
CA LYS A 214 0.38 24.26 6.51
C LYS A 214 1.17 23.18 5.78
N ALA A 215 0.49 22.37 4.94
CA ALA A 215 1.15 21.40 4.08
C ALA A 215 2.14 22.07 3.13
N LEU A 216 1.74 23.19 2.49
CA LEU A 216 2.61 23.97 1.61
C LEU A 216 3.86 24.49 2.33
N GLU A 217 3.69 25.04 3.55
CA GLU A 217 4.82 25.54 4.35
C GLU A 217 5.82 24.42 4.69
N ILE A 218 5.32 23.26 5.10
CA ILE A 218 6.15 22.07 5.42
C ILE A 218 6.93 21.62 4.18
N ILE A 219 6.25 21.51 3.03
CA ILE A 219 6.85 21.05 1.77
C ILE A 219 7.96 22.00 1.32
N ARG A 220 7.68 23.31 1.28
CA ARG A 220 8.69 24.32 0.90
C ARG A 220 9.91 24.27 1.79
N LYS A 221 9.68 24.30 3.10
CA LYS A 221 10.76 24.26 4.07
C LYS A 221 11.61 22.99 3.93
N ALA A 222 11.00 21.85 3.76
CA ALA A 222 11.74 20.59 3.59
C ALA A 222 12.59 20.55 2.32
N MET A 223 12.07 21.09 1.21
CA MET A 223 12.84 21.23 -0.04
C MET A 223 14.00 22.22 0.09
N GLU A 224 13.76 23.40 0.69
CA GLU A 224 14.77 24.43 0.94
C GLU A 224 15.88 23.93 1.88
N ASP A 225 15.51 23.19 2.93
CA ASP A 225 16.45 22.64 3.91
C ASP A 225 17.22 21.41 3.39
N GLY A 226 16.89 20.87 2.22
CA GLY A 226 17.52 19.65 1.66
C GLY A 226 17.25 18.41 2.50
N GLU A 227 16.02 18.23 2.97
CA GLU A 227 15.66 17.11 3.85
C GLU A 227 15.79 15.74 3.17
N TYR A 228 15.70 15.67 1.84
CA TYR A 228 15.93 14.42 1.11
C TYR A 228 17.31 13.82 1.40
N GLU A 229 18.36 14.62 1.23
CA GLU A 229 19.75 14.18 1.41
C GLU A 229 20.03 13.79 2.88
N LYS A 230 19.50 14.55 3.83
CA LYS A 230 19.65 14.28 5.27
C LYS A 230 18.99 12.96 5.69
N ARG A 231 17.86 12.61 5.05
CA ARG A 231 17.02 11.46 5.42
C ARG A 231 17.28 10.20 4.59
N LEU A 232 18.23 10.22 3.66
CA LEU A 232 18.59 9.05 2.84
C LEU A 232 18.82 7.77 3.65
N PRO A 233 19.49 7.77 4.83
CA PRO A 233 19.65 6.56 5.64
C PRO A 233 18.31 5.97 6.10
N ALA A 234 17.36 6.81 6.51
CA ALA A 234 16.04 6.38 6.96
C ALA A 234 15.18 5.86 5.80
N ILE A 235 15.23 6.52 4.63
CA ILE A 235 14.54 6.04 3.41
C ILE A 235 15.09 4.67 2.99
N ARG A 236 16.43 4.49 3.05
CA ARG A 236 17.06 3.21 2.72
C ARG A 236 16.61 2.10 3.66
N GLU A 237 16.51 2.39 4.95
CA GLU A 237 15.98 1.42 5.92
C GLU A 237 14.49 1.12 5.68
N ALA A 238 13.66 2.12 5.39
CA ALA A 238 12.26 1.92 5.04
C ALA A 238 12.11 1.06 3.77
N ARG A 239 12.96 1.31 2.74
CA ARG A 239 13.03 0.46 1.53
C ARG A 239 13.37 -0.99 1.87
N ARG A 240 14.37 -1.21 2.71
CA ARG A 240 14.75 -2.57 3.16
C ARG A 240 13.58 -3.26 3.86
N LEU A 241 12.89 -2.55 4.75
CA LEU A 241 11.72 -3.09 5.47
C LEU A 241 10.57 -3.44 4.54
N VAL A 242 10.30 -2.64 3.49
CA VAL A 242 9.32 -2.98 2.46
C VAL A 242 9.73 -4.25 1.70
N LEU A 243 10.99 -4.33 1.26
CA LEU A 243 11.46 -5.45 0.45
C LEU A 243 11.52 -6.77 1.23
N GLU A 244 11.87 -6.73 2.53
CA GLU A 244 12.14 -7.93 3.32
C GLU A 244 10.97 -8.32 4.26
N LYS A 245 10.17 -7.37 4.72
CA LYS A 245 9.19 -7.61 5.78
C LYS A 245 7.77 -7.19 5.43
N TYR A 246 7.60 -5.98 4.90
CA TYR A 246 6.28 -5.37 4.70
C TYR A 246 5.85 -5.45 3.24
N ASN A 247 5.74 -6.67 2.74
CA ASN A 247 5.16 -6.99 1.44
C ASN A 247 4.28 -8.24 1.55
N MET A 248 3.41 -8.44 0.61
CA MET A 248 2.43 -9.53 0.59
C MET A 248 3.08 -10.91 0.78
N PHE A 249 4.19 -11.18 0.08
CA PHE A 249 4.85 -12.49 0.13
C PHE A 249 5.53 -12.74 1.48
N ALA A 250 6.23 -11.75 2.03
CA ALA A 250 6.89 -11.87 3.33
C ALA A 250 5.87 -12.04 4.46
N GLN A 251 4.77 -11.28 4.43
CA GLN A 251 3.69 -11.39 5.43
C GLN A 251 2.99 -12.75 5.34
N THR A 252 2.72 -13.24 4.14
CA THR A 252 2.11 -14.56 3.92
C THR A 252 3.04 -15.68 4.37
N ALA A 253 4.34 -15.59 4.02
CA ALA A 253 5.34 -16.58 4.45
C ALA A 253 5.44 -16.64 5.98
N ALA A 254 5.34 -15.50 6.67
CA ALA A 254 5.34 -15.47 8.15
C ALA A 254 4.11 -16.18 8.74
N VAL A 255 2.93 -16.02 8.15
CA VAL A 255 1.71 -16.76 8.57
C VAL A 255 1.92 -18.26 8.40
N ILE A 256 2.40 -18.71 7.24
CA ILE A 256 2.65 -20.12 6.93
C ILE A 256 3.69 -20.71 7.90
N HIS A 257 4.78 -19.99 8.14
CA HIS A 257 5.83 -20.42 9.05
C HIS A 257 5.32 -20.59 10.48
N ASN A 258 4.59 -19.60 11.00
CA ASN A 258 4.00 -19.66 12.34
C ASN A 258 3.02 -20.82 12.49
N HIS A 259 2.21 -21.11 11.47
CA HIS A 259 1.29 -22.25 11.47
C HIS A 259 2.05 -23.59 11.59
N ARG A 260 3.15 -23.75 10.86
CA ARG A 260 3.98 -24.98 10.90
C ARG A 260 4.63 -25.20 12.27
N GLU A 261 5.07 -24.15 12.94
CA GLU A 261 5.73 -24.27 14.25
C GLU A 261 4.75 -24.50 15.40
N THR A 262 3.56 -23.93 15.34
CA THR A 262 2.64 -23.93 16.49
C THR A 262 1.47 -24.90 16.33
N GLY A 263 1.22 -25.44 15.14
CA GLY A 263 0.03 -26.22 14.80
C GLY A 263 -1.29 -25.44 14.99
N THR A 264 -1.18 -24.12 15.24
CA THR A 264 -2.31 -23.23 15.51
C THR A 264 -2.02 -21.85 14.94
N ILE A 265 -3.05 -21.24 14.36
CA ILE A 265 -3.00 -19.84 13.97
C ILE A 265 -3.03 -19.00 15.26
N ARG A 266 -1.92 -18.35 15.61
CA ARG A 266 -1.91 -17.34 16.69
C ARG A 266 -2.22 -15.98 16.06
N PRO A 267 -3.16 -15.22 16.66
CA PRO A 267 -3.55 -13.88 16.19
C PRO A 267 -2.39 -12.87 16.26
#